data_53b8b2db10515042083e4908fccd3be8
#
_entry.id   53b8b2db10515042083e4908fccd3be8
#
_cell.length_a   1.000
_cell.length_b   1.000
_cell.length_c   1.000
_cell.angle_alpha   90.00
_cell.angle_beta   90.00
_cell.angle_gamma   90.00
#
_symmetry.space_group_name_H-M   'P 1'
#
loop_
_entity.id
_entity.type
_entity.pdbx_description
1 polymer ?
#
loop_
_entity_poly.entity_id
_entity_poly.type
_entity_poly.pdbx_seq_one_letter_code
_entity_poly.pdbx_strand_id
1 'polypeptide(L)'
;MSFDELSTLQSVDFYCISRDSRHKRSHTGAKRAQYRKKRKFELGRQPGNTKLGPKRIHEVRVRGGNRKFRALRLDSGNFSWGSESITKKTRIIAVVYNASNNELVRTNTLVKGAIIQIDATPFRQWFEAHYAQPLGRRKKKEGQAESEELSKKRSKHVQRKIDSRKEDAKVDPLLDDQFTTGRLYAIIRSRPGQVGRADGYILEGKELEFYTGHELVSLLNNKILIVVGAYSISKERVFWENPELEALLTNNPHEAYVFDENKAR
;
A
#
# COMPACT_ATOMS: atom_id res chain seq x y z
N MET A 1 -0.30 -46.91 30.78
CA MET A 1 -0.23 -45.45 30.75
C MET A 1 -1.03 -44.94 31.90
N SER A 2 -0.37 -44.48 32.94
CA SER A 2 -0.96 -44.04 34.19
C SER A 2 -1.56 -42.64 34.04
N PHE A 3 -2.67 -42.42 34.75
CA PHE A 3 -3.39 -41.13 34.77
C PHE A 3 -2.54 -39.93 35.25
N ASP A 4 -1.35 -40.14 35.70
CA ASP A 4 -0.45 -39.13 36.25
C ASP A 4 0.41 -38.43 35.16
N GLU A 5 0.48 -38.95 33.96
CA GLU A 5 1.21 -38.27 32.83
C GLU A 5 0.41 -37.15 32.17
N LEU A 6 -0.88 -37.04 32.42
CA LEU A 6 -1.75 -35.98 31.89
C LEU A 6 -1.76 -34.70 32.72
N SER A 7 -1.16 -34.69 33.89
CA SER A 7 -1.11 -33.52 34.78
C SER A 7 0.08 -32.59 34.55
N THR A 8 1.04 -33.00 33.74
CA THR A 8 2.23 -32.20 33.38
C THR A 8 2.12 -31.49 32.02
N LEU A 9 0.93 -31.36 31.48
CA LEU A 9 0.68 -30.29 30.53
C LEU A 9 0.82 -28.96 31.30
N GLN A 10 2.07 -28.58 31.51
CA GLN A 10 2.45 -27.24 31.95
C GLN A 10 1.52 -26.27 31.29
N SER A 11 0.78 -25.53 32.10
CA SER A 11 0.06 -24.36 31.70
C SER A 11 1.03 -23.50 30.93
N VAL A 12 1.00 -23.61 29.60
CA VAL A 12 1.67 -22.66 28.72
C VAL A 12 1.07 -21.34 29.16
N ASP A 13 1.81 -20.61 29.97
CA ASP A 13 1.47 -19.22 30.29
C ASP A 13 1.39 -18.49 28.94
N PHE A 14 0.22 -18.59 28.35
CA PHE A 14 -0.16 -17.70 27.28
C PHE A 14 0.06 -16.30 27.85
N TYR A 15 1.13 -15.65 27.44
CA TYR A 15 1.36 -14.24 27.70
C TYR A 15 0.12 -13.50 27.19
N CYS A 16 -0.88 -13.45 28.05
CA CYS A 16 -2.17 -12.88 27.71
C CYS A 16 -1.99 -11.38 27.66
N ILE A 17 -1.86 -10.82 26.45
CA ILE A 17 -1.82 -9.38 26.26
C ILE A 17 -3.11 -8.84 26.87
N SER A 18 -2.99 -8.00 27.90
CA SER A 18 -4.12 -7.37 28.57
C SER A 18 -4.19 -5.88 28.22
N ARG A 19 -5.40 -5.37 28.11
CA ARG A 19 -5.71 -3.94 27.94
C ARG A 19 -6.21 -3.31 29.22
N ASP A 20 -6.00 -3.97 30.36
CA ASP A 20 -6.38 -3.44 31.66
C ASP A 20 -5.64 -2.13 31.98
N SER A 21 -6.17 -1.36 32.90
CA SER A 21 -5.52 -0.15 33.42
C SER A 21 -4.81 -0.36 34.77
N ARG A 22 -4.89 -1.57 35.34
CA ARG A 22 -4.39 -1.87 36.69
C ARG A 22 -2.89 -2.07 36.75
N HIS A 23 -2.30 -2.61 35.66
CA HIS A 23 -0.85 -2.77 35.52
C HIS A 23 -0.12 -1.42 35.37
N LYS A 24 -0.87 -0.34 35.05
CA LYS A 24 -0.32 1.01 34.92
C LYS A 24 -0.32 1.71 36.29
N ARG A 25 0.58 2.67 36.47
CA ARG A 25 0.57 3.57 37.60
C ARG A 25 -0.64 4.52 37.54
N SER A 26 -1.05 5.07 38.71
CA SER A 26 -2.05 6.13 38.77
C SER A 26 -1.46 7.43 38.21
N HIS A 27 -2.29 8.45 38.00
CA HIS A 27 -1.83 9.77 37.58
C HIS A 27 -0.86 10.43 38.56
N THR A 28 -0.90 10.03 39.86
CA THR A 28 0.04 10.47 40.90
C THR A 28 1.35 9.68 40.90
N GLY A 29 1.54 8.71 40.01
CA GLY A 29 2.70 7.84 39.96
C GLY A 29 2.65 6.64 40.94
N ALA A 30 1.64 6.55 41.81
CA ALA A 30 1.49 5.45 42.76
C ALA A 30 1.15 4.14 42.06
N LYS A 31 1.66 3.03 42.60
CA LYS A 31 1.34 1.67 42.14
C LYS A 31 -0.11 1.33 42.53
N ARG A 32 -0.87 0.85 41.54
CA ARG A 32 -2.24 0.39 41.78
C ARG A 32 -2.25 -1.02 42.39
N ALA A 33 -3.13 -1.25 43.36
CA ALA A 33 -3.32 -2.57 43.97
C ALA A 33 -3.95 -3.56 42.98
N GLN A 34 -3.41 -4.78 42.93
CA GLN A 34 -3.98 -5.90 42.18
C GLN A 34 -4.95 -6.68 43.01
N TYR A 35 -6.18 -6.24 43.11
CA TYR A 35 -7.23 -6.91 43.89
C TYR A 35 -8.02 -8.00 43.16
N ARG A 36 -7.76 -8.18 41.86
CA ARG A 36 -8.38 -9.23 41.04
C ARG A 36 -7.47 -9.74 39.95
N LYS A 37 -7.68 -10.98 39.48
CA LYS A 37 -7.03 -11.58 38.32
C LYS A 37 -7.47 -10.88 37.03
N LYS A 38 -6.67 -10.98 35.96
CA LYS A 38 -7.02 -10.52 34.61
C LYS A 38 -8.35 -11.09 34.16
N ARG A 39 -9.17 -10.27 33.50
CA ARG A 39 -10.49 -10.65 33.02
C ARG A 39 -10.52 -10.87 31.53
N LYS A 40 -11.31 -11.83 31.03
CA LYS A 40 -11.41 -12.14 29.60
C LYS A 40 -11.87 -10.96 28.75
N PHE A 41 -12.67 -10.05 29.27
CA PHE A 41 -13.10 -8.86 28.55
C PHE A 41 -11.99 -7.80 28.37
N GLU A 42 -10.89 -7.90 29.11
CA GLU A 42 -9.71 -7.06 29.01
C GLU A 42 -8.62 -7.67 28.10
N LEU A 43 -8.92 -8.79 27.43
CA LEU A 43 -8.00 -9.49 26.55
C LEU A 43 -7.58 -8.61 25.38
N GLY A 44 -6.28 -8.46 25.17
CA GLY A 44 -5.65 -8.02 23.94
C GLY A 44 -5.24 -9.20 23.07
N ARG A 45 -5.01 -8.97 21.81
CA ARG A 45 -4.52 -9.97 20.84
C ARG A 45 -3.37 -9.40 20.05
N GLN A 46 -2.51 -10.28 19.54
CA GLN A 46 -1.44 -9.91 18.63
C GLN A 46 -1.98 -9.19 17.40
N PRO A 47 -1.26 -8.19 16.85
CA PRO A 47 -1.62 -7.54 15.60
C PRO A 47 -1.61 -8.55 14.45
N GLY A 48 -2.51 -8.37 13.48
CA GLY A 48 -2.63 -9.29 12.33
C GLY A 48 -1.47 -9.20 11.36
N ASN A 49 -0.83 -8.01 11.25
CA ASN A 49 0.26 -7.73 10.32
C ASN A 49 0.07 -8.39 8.96
N THR A 50 -1.09 -8.16 8.35
CA THR A 50 -1.47 -8.78 7.07
C THR A 50 -0.41 -8.54 6.02
N LYS A 51 0.11 -9.59 5.41
CA LYS A 51 1.13 -9.55 4.35
C LYS A 51 0.49 -9.73 2.98
N LEU A 52 1.19 -9.27 1.95
CA LEU A 52 0.85 -9.57 0.57
C LEU A 52 1.13 -11.06 0.28
N GLY A 53 0.18 -11.74 -0.39
CA GLY A 53 0.32 -13.14 -0.79
C GLY A 53 -1.02 -13.87 -0.85
N PRO A 54 -1.03 -15.17 -1.17
CA PRO A 54 -2.25 -15.96 -1.32
C PRO A 54 -3.19 -15.79 -0.14
N LYS A 55 -4.49 -15.62 -0.41
CA LYS A 55 -5.52 -15.31 0.58
C LYS A 55 -5.51 -16.31 1.74
N ARG A 56 -5.26 -15.80 2.96
CA ARG A 56 -5.35 -16.56 4.22
C ARG A 56 -6.02 -15.73 5.29
N ILE A 57 -7.19 -16.15 5.74
CA ILE A 57 -8.01 -15.44 6.71
C ILE A 57 -8.36 -16.39 7.86
N HIS A 58 -8.17 -15.95 9.10
CA HIS A 58 -8.60 -16.65 10.29
C HIS A 58 -9.80 -15.93 10.91
N GLU A 59 -10.77 -16.70 11.29
CA GLU A 59 -11.92 -16.23 12.03
C GLU A 59 -11.60 -16.19 13.52
N VAL A 60 -11.99 -15.12 14.18
CA VAL A 60 -11.78 -14.92 15.62
C VAL A 60 -13.12 -14.62 16.27
N ARG A 61 -13.56 -15.51 17.18
CA ARG A 61 -14.73 -15.28 18.01
C ARG A 61 -14.45 -14.12 18.97
N VAL A 62 -15.33 -13.14 19.05
CA VAL A 62 -15.23 -11.98 19.95
C VAL A 62 -16.40 -11.94 20.92
N ARG A 63 -16.45 -10.90 21.77
CA ARG A 63 -17.50 -10.72 22.78
C ARG A 63 -18.89 -10.68 22.13
N GLY A 64 -19.90 -11.19 22.80
CA GLY A 64 -21.27 -11.22 22.30
C GLY A 64 -21.57 -12.27 21.24
N GLY A 65 -20.69 -13.26 21.02
CA GLY A 65 -20.83 -14.24 19.96
C GLY A 65 -20.46 -13.74 18.57
N ASN A 66 -20.06 -12.46 18.43
CA ASN A 66 -19.66 -11.87 17.16
C ASN A 66 -18.35 -12.45 16.65
N ARG A 67 -18.10 -12.30 15.35
CA ARG A 67 -16.91 -12.79 14.65
C ARG A 67 -16.13 -11.63 14.04
N LYS A 68 -14.79 -11.73 14.05
CA LYS A 68 -13.88 -10.88 13.30
C LYS A 68 -13.03 -11.75 12.39
N PHE A 69 -12.66 -11.19 11.25
CA PHE A 69 -11.88 -11.89 10.26
C PHE A 69 -10.48 -11.29 10.21
N ARG A 70 -9.50 -12.07 10.68
CA ARG A 70 -8.11 -11.66 10.70
C ARG A 70 -7.41 -12.14 9.45
N ALA A 71 -7.22 -11.26 8.48
CA ALA A 71 -6.42 -11.58 7.32
C ALA A 71 -4.94 -11.67 7.74
N LEU A 72 -4.30 -12.77 7.42
CA LEU A 72 -2.86 -12.97 7.55
C LEU A 72 -2.15 -12.67 6.24
N ARG A 73 -2.77 -13.05 5.11
CA ARG A 73 -2.31 -12.74 3.76
C ARG A 73 -3.50 -12.39 2.86
N LEU A 74 -3.29 -11.43 1.97
CA LEU A 74 -4.25 -11.06 0.93
C LEU A 74 -3.48 -10.73 -0.35
N ASP A 75 -4.06 -11.09 -1.48
CA ASP A 75 -3.53 -10.88 -2.82
C ASP A 75 -4.37 -9.89 -3.65
N SER A 76 -5.61 -9.69 -3.28
CA SER A 76 -6.59 -8.89 -4.04
C SER A 76 -7.53 -8.14 -3.13
N GLY A 77 -8.12 -7.07 -3.66
CA GLY A 77 -9.11 -6.23 -2.98
C GLY A 77 -10.06 -5.56 -3.95
N ASN A 78 -11.10 -4.91 -3.43
CA ASN A 78 -12.02 -4.11 -4.20
C ASN A 78 -11.59 -2.64 -4.09
N PHE A 79 -11.36 -1.99 -5.25
CA PHE A 79 -10.98 -0.60 -5.28
C PHE A 79 -11.98 0.19 -6.12
N SER A 80 -12.37 1.35 -5.61
CA SER A 80 -13.26 2.26 -6.30
C SER A 80 -12.45 3.30 -7.07
N TRP A 81 -12.90 3.60 -8.26
CA TRP A 81 -12.46 4.74 -9.04
C TRP A 81 -13.47 5.85 -8.86
N GLY A 82 -13.06 6.92 -8.17
CA GLY A 82 -13.97 7.97 -7.70
C GLY A 82 -14.66 8.71 -8.83
N SER A 83 -13.88 9.22 -9.80
CA SER A 83 -14.40 10.00 -10.94
C SER A 83 -15.43 9.21 -11.76
N GLU A 84 -15.17 7.92 -11.98
CA GLU A 84 -16.04 7.05 -12.77
C GLU A 84 -17.13 6.34 -11.95
N SER A 85 -17.13 6.55 -10.62
CA SER A 85 -18.09 5.93 -9.69
C SER A 85 -18.19 4.41 -9.81
N ILE A 86 -17.06 3.73 -10.13
CA ILE A 86 -17.01 2.29 -10.33
C ILE A 86 -16.08 1.59 -9.35
N THR A 87 -16.43 0.37 -8.97
CA THR A 87 -15.61 -0.48 -8.11
C THR A 87 -15.28 -1.78 -8.82
N LYS A 88 -14.01 -2.14 -8.87
CA LYS A 88 -13.53 -3.40 -9.44
C LYS A 88 -12.65 -4.16 -8.46
N LYS A 89 -12.73 -5.48 -8.51
CA LYS A 89 -11.78 -6.35 -7.83
C LYS A 89 -10.50 -6.41 -8.65
N THR A 90 -9.38 -6.12 -8.00
CA THR A 90 -8.07 -6.13 -8.66
C THR A 90 -7.01 -6.73 -7.76
N ARG A 91 -5.90 -7.14 -8.36
CA ARG A 91 -4.72 -7.69 -7.69
C ARG A 91 -3.89 -6.55 -7.08
N ILE A 92 -3.36 -6.81 -5.88
CA ILE A 92 -2.39 -5.94 -5.23
C ILE A 92 -0.99 -6.40 -5.64
N ILE A 93 -0.15 -5.46 -6.10
CA ILE A 93 1.20 -5.74 -6.61
C ILE A 93 2.23 -5.53 -5.51
N ALA A 94 2.22 -4.36 -4.87
CA ALA A 94 3.18 -3.98 -3.85
C ALA A 94 2.62 -2.90 -2.91
N VAL A 95 3.27 -2.71 -1.76
CA VAL A 95 3.08 -1.54 -0.90
C VAL A 95 4.17 -0.52 -1.23
N VAL A 96 3.77 0.74 -1.46
CA VAL A 96 4.67 1.82 -1.88
C VAL A 96 5.02 2.73 -0.71
N TYR A 97 4.01 3.12 0.06
CA TYR A 97 4.19 4.09 1.13
C TYR A 97 3.31 3.78 2.34
N ASN A 98 3.84 4.06 3.52
CA ASN A 98 3.09 3.99 4.77
C ASN A 98 3.58 5.08 5.73
N ALA A 99 2.68 6.00 6.10
CA ALA A 99 3.01 7.10 7.01
C ALA A 99 3.40 6.65 8.42
N SER A 100 3.08 5.41 8.82
CA SER A 100 3.35 4.91 10.17
C SER A 100 4.79 4.44 10.35
N ASN A 101 5.31 3.65 9.39
CA ASN A 101 6.65 3.07 9.47
C ASN A 101 7.08 2.51 8.12
N ASN A 102 8.33 2.79 7.71
CA ASN A 102 8.95 2.26 6.50
C ASN A 102 9.14 0.73 6.53
N GLU A 103 9.29 0.14 7.71
CA GLU A 103 9.37 -1.31 7.87
C GLU A 103 8.11 -2.03 7.35
N LEU A 104 6.94 -1.39 7.48
CA LEU A 104 5.67 -1.91 6.94
C LEU A 104 5.66 -1.89 5.41
N VAL A 105 6.35 -0.96 4.77
CA VAL A 105 6.54 -0.91 3.32
C VAL A 105 7.47 -2.02 2.89
N ARG A 106 8.65 -2.10 3.48
CA ARG A 106 9.67 -3.13 3.16
C ARG A 106 9.11 -4.54 3.27
N THR A 107 8.28 -4.80 4.27
CA THR A 107 7.68 -6.12 4.52
C THR A 107 6.34 -6.33 3.78
N ASN A 108 5.93 -5.43 2.88
CA ASN A 108 4.66 -5.50 2.14
C ASN A 108 3.46 -5.75 3.07
N THR A 109 3.37 -5.00 4.16
CA THR A 109 2.29 -5.15 5.15
C THR A 109 1.10 -4.28 4.78
N LEU A 110 -0.07 -4.92 4.64
CA LEU A 110 -1.32 -4.27 4.29
C LEU A 110 -2.04 -3.77 5.55
N VAL A 111 -2.02 -2.46 5.76
CA VAL A 111 -2.71 -1.77 6.87
C VAL A 111 -3.61 -0.68 6.33
N LYS A 112 -4.60 -0.26 7.11
CA LYS A 112 -5.42 0.91 6.77
C LYS A 112 -4.52 2.14 6.59
N GLY A 113 -4.70 2.85 5.47
CA GLY A 113 -3.91 4.03 5.12
C GLY A 113 -2.61 3.74 4.38
N ALA A 114 -2.28 2.48 4.10
CA ALA A 114 -1.16 2.14 3.24
C ALA A 114 -1.47 2.50 1.78
N ILE A 115 -0.49 3.10 1.10
CA ILE A 115 -0.53 3.34 -0.35
C ILE A 115 0.07 2.12 -1.03
N ILE A 116 -0.66 1.59 -1.99
CA ILE A 116 -0.32 0.36 -2.70
C ILE A 116 -0.39 0.56 -4.21
N GLN A 117 0.32 -0.28 -4.94
CA GLN A 117 0.14 -0.45 -6.38
C GLN A 117 -0.80 -1.60 -6.66
N ILE A 118 -1.77 -1.36 -7.53
CA ILE A 118 -2.76 -2.33 -7.99
C ILE A 118 -2.71 -2.49 -9.51
N ASP A 119 -3.23 -3.60 -10.01
CA ASP A 119 -3.34 -3.85 -11.45
C ASP A 119 -4.39 -2.94 -12.09
N ALA A 120 -4.00 -2.23 -13.15
CA ALA A 120 -4.86 -1.32 -13.91
C ALA A 120 -5.82 -2.03 -14.88
N THR A 121 -5.55 -3.30 -15.23
CA THR A 121 -6.24 -4.04 -16.29
C THR A 121 -7.77 -4.04 -16.15
N PRO A 122 -8.38 -4.32 -14.97
CA PRO A 122 -9.84 -4.36 -14.83
C PRO A 122 -10.52 -3.01 -15.05
N PHE A 123 -9.82 -1.91 -14.71
CA PHE A 123 -10.32 -0.55 -14.89
C PHE A 123 -10.18 -0.11 -16.34
N ARG A 124 -9.06 -0.41 -17.00
CA ARG A 124 -8.84 -0.16 -18.42
C ARG A 124 -9.88 -0.88 -19.27
N GLN A 125 -10.09 -2.18 -19.05
CA GLN A 125 -11.09 -2.95 -19.78
C GLN A 125 -12.49 -2.37 -19.63
N TRP A 126 -12.84 -1.96 -18.42
CA TRP A 126 -14.14 -1.33 -18.20
C TRP A 126 -14.27 0.01 -18.93
N PHE A 127 -13.25 0.87 -18.88
CA PHE A 127 -13.24 2.17 -19.55
C PHE A 127 -13.35 2.03 -21.07
N GLU A 128 -12.55 1.14 -21.66
CA GLU A 128 -12.58 0.83 -23.10
C GLU A 128 -13.95 0.26 -23.53
N ALA A 129 -14.58 -0.58 -22.72
CA ALA A 129 -15.91 -1.10 -23.00
C ALA A 129 -17.01 -0.04 -22.85
N HIS A 130 -16.89 0.88 -21.87
CA HIS A 130 -17.90 1.87 -21.54
C HIS A 130 -17.89 3.08 -22.48
N TYR A 131 -16.70 3.60 -22.80
CA TYR A 131 -16.52 4.81 -23.61
C TYR A 131 -16.09 4.50 -25.04
N ALA A 132 -15.66 3.29 -25.33
CA ALA A 132 -15.08 2.87 -26.62
C ALA A 132 -13.85 3.73 -27.04
N GLN A 133 -13.10 4.18 -26.04
CA GLN A 133 -11.87 4.95 -26.23
C GLN A 133 -10.67 4.21 -25.61
N PRO A 134 -9.50 4.27 -26.25
CA PRO A 134 -8.29 3.67 -25.68
C PRO A 134 -7.83 4.49 -24.47
N LEU A 135 -7.36 3.82 -23.41
CA LEU A 135 -6.82 4.43 -22.20
C LEU A 135 -5.40 3.92 -21.95
N GLY A 136 -4.46 4.81 -21.63
CA GLY A 136 -3.10 4.45 -21.26
C GLY A 136 -2.35 3.71 -22.36
N ARG A 137 -2.54 4.07 -23.61
CA ARG A 137 -1.81 3.48 -24.74
C ARG A 137 -0.76 4.46 -25.25
N ARG A 138 0.50 4.06 -25.20
CA ARG A 138 1.56 4.75 -25.95
C ARG A 138 1.16 4.78 -27.43
N LYS A 139 1.47 5.90 -28.14
CA LYS A 139 1.28 6.04 -29.59
C LYS A 139 1.65 4.72 -30.27
N LYS A 140 0.74 4.17 -31.07
CA LYS A 140 0.90 2.90 -31.77
C LYS A 140 2.29 2.80 -32.42
N LYS A 141 3.05 1.78 -32.07
CA LYS A 141 4.00 1.21 -33.02
C LYS A 141 3.15 0.48 -34.06
N GLU A 142 3.37 0.80 -35.34
CA GLU A 142 2.72 0.10 -36.45
C GLU A 142 2.83 -1.41 -36.23
N GLY A 143 1.67 -2.11 -36.17
CA GLY A 143 1.59 -3.57 -35.98
C GLY A 143 1.01 -4.07 -34.66
N GLN A 144 0.66 -3.22 -33.69
CA GLN A 144 -0.07 -3.69 -32.49
C GLN A 144 -1.58 -3.78 -32.77
N ALA A 145 -2.14 -4.98 -32.57
CA ALA A 145 -3.59 -5.23 -32.66
C ALA A 145 -4.38 -4.28 -31.73
N GLU A 146 -5.45 -3.70 -32.26
CA GLU A 146 -6.43 -2.97 -31.44
C GLU A 146 -7.04 -3.94 -30.43
N SER A 147 -7.39 -3.44 -29.23
CA SER A 147 -8.12 -4.29 -28.29
C SER A 147 -9.42 -4.75 -28.95
N GLU A 148 -9.76 -6.00 -28.76
CA GLU A 148 -11.00 -6.59 -29.30
C GLU A 148 -12.24 -5.76 -28.98
N GLU A 149 -12.25 -5.09 -27.83
CA GLU A 149 -13.34 -4.20 -27.39
C GLU A 149 -13.51 -2.97 -28.29
N LEU A 150 -12.44 -2.41 -28.83
CA LEU A 150 -12.50 -1.22 -29.70
C LEU A 150 -12.94 -1.57 -31.13
N SER A 151 -12.60 -2.76 -31.62
CA SER A 151 -12.91 -3.21 -32.99
C SER A 151 -14.30 -3.85 -33.14
N LYS A 152 -15.02 -4.12 -32.04
CA LYS A 152 -16.36 -4.74 -32.07
C LYS A 152 -17.37 -3.88 -32.85
N LYS A 153 -18.06 -4.49 -33.81
CA LYS A 153 -19.24 -3.86 -34.46
C LYS A 153 -20.35 -3.68 -33.43
N ARG A 154 -20.86 -2.46 -33.30
CA ARG A 154 -21.92 -2.09 -32.37
C ARG A 154 -23.19 -1.72 -33.09
N SER A 155 -24.34 -1.97 -32.46
CA SER A 155 -25.64 -1.50 -32.97
C SER A 155 -25.74 0.03 -32.91
N LYS A 156 -26.55 0.63 -33.79
CA LYS A 156 -26.80 2.08 -33.80
C LYS A 156 -27.27 2.62 -32.44
N HIS A 157 -28.04 1.83 -31.68
CA HIS A 157 -28.50 2.21 -30.35
C HIS A 157 -27.34 2.30 -29.33
N VAL A 158 -26.45 1.32 -29.35
CA VAL A 158 -25.25 1.33 -28.49
C VAL A 158 -24.31 2.46 -28.89
N GLN A 159 -24.15 2.71 -30.19
CA GLN A 159 -23.32 3.80 -30.68
C GLN A 159 -23.78 5.17 -30.15
N ARG A 160 -25.09 5.45 -30.21
CA ARG A 160 -25.67 6.70 -29.65
C ARG A 160 -25.39 6.86 -28.16
N LYS A 161 -25.47 5.76 -27.38
CA LYS A 161 -25.11 5.78 -25.94
C LYS A 161 -23.64 6.11 -25.71
N ILE A 162 -22.76 5.55 -26.52
CA ILE A 162 -21.31 5.80 -26.43
C ILE A 162 -21.03 7.26 -26.81
N ASP A 163 -21.64 7.75 -27.88
CA ASP A 163 -21.44 9.12 -28.35
C ASP A 163 -21.89 10.14 -27.29
N SER A 164 -23.00 9.90 -26.61
CA SER A 164 -23.45 10.77 -25.50
C SER A 164 -22.52 10.76 -24.29
N ARG A 165 -21.73 9.71 -24.08
CA ARG A 165 -20.79 9.59 -22.94
C ARG A 165 -19.39 10.13 -23.25
N LYS A 166 -19.08 10.39 -24.51
CA LYS A 166 -17.72 10.83 -24.93
C LYS A 166 -17.30 12.14 -24.28
N GLU A 167 -18.24 13.03 -23.98
CA GLU A 167 -17.96 14.31 -23.34
C GLU A 167 -17.44 14.13 -21.90
N ASP A 168 -17.92 13.09 -21.21
CA ASP A 168 -17.57 12.76 -19.83
C ASP A 168 -16.27 11.92 -19.76
N ALA A 169 -15.77 11.40 -20.87
CA ALA A 169 -14.61 10.51 -20.94
C ALA A 169 -13.26 11.25 -20.78
N LYS A 170 -13.16 12.13 -19.79
CA LYS A 170 -11.95 12.90 -19.49
C LYS A 170 -11.23 12.30 -18.29
N VAL A 171 -10.02 11.83 -18.49
CA VAL A 171 -9.17 11.26 -17.44
C VAL A 171 -8.03 12.23 -17.14
N ASP A 172 -7.66 12.33 -15.85
CA ASP A 172 -6.52 13.12 -15.40
C ASP A 172 -5.23 12.63 -16.08
N PRO A 173 -4.38 13.51 -16.64
CA PRO A 173 -3.13 13.13 -17.30
C PRO A 173 -2.21 12.27 -16.44
N LEU A 174 -2.07 12.57 -15.14
CA LEU A 174 -1.26 11.80 -14.22
C LEU A 174 -1.78 10.37 -14.05
N LEU A 175 -3.10 10.20 -14.14
CA LEU A 175 -3.73 8.88 -14.06
C LEU A 175 -3.57 8.11 -15.38
N ASP A 176 -3.65 8.79 -16.54
CA ASP A 176 -3.43 8.18 -17.86
C ASP A 176 -2.01 7.63 -17.99
N ASP A 177 -1.00 8.34 -17.47
CA ASP A 177 0.38 7.86 -17.40
C ASP A 177 0.49 6.57 -16.59
N GLN A 178 -0.24 6.45 -15.48
CA GLN A 178 -0.30 5.22 -14.70
C GLN A 178 -0.99 4.07 -15.44
N PHE A 179 -2.04 4.35 -16.19
CA PHE A 179 -2.65 3.35 -17.07
C PHE A 179 -1.69 2.86 -18.15
N THR A 180 -0.79 3.73 -18.63
CA THR A 180 0.26 3.36 -19.58
C THR A 180 1.26 2.37 -18.98
N THR A 181 1.62 2.55 -17.70
CA THR A 181 2.49 1.62 -16.96
C THR A 181 1.78 0.32 -16.55
N GLY A 182 0.44 0.33 -16.52
CA GLY A 182 -0.39 -0.78 -16.07
C GLY A 182 -0.53 -0.93 -14.56
N ARG A 183 -0.06 0.07 -13.79
CA ARG A 183 -0.08 0.06 -12.31
C ARG A 183 -0.69 1.35 -11.80
N LEU A 184 -1.73 1.24 -10.97
CA LEU A 184 -2.40 2.39 -10.36
C LEU A 184 -2.04 2.47 -8.88
N TYR A 185 -1.92 3.70 -8.37
CA TYR A 185 -1.84 3.92 -6.93
C TYR A 185 -3.21 3.93 -6.31
N ALA A 186 -3.33 3.22 -5.20
CA ALA A 186 -4.55 3.14 -4.41
C ALA A 186 -4.25 3.19 -2.91
N ILE A 187 -5.21 3.66 -2.12
CA ILE A 187 -5.11 3.66 -0.66
C ILE A 187 -6.05 2.61 -0.06
N ILE A 188 -5.56 1.85 0.93
CA ILE A 188 -6.38 0.92 1.69
C ILE A 188 -7.17 1.68 2.76
N ARG A 189 -8.51 1.59 2.74
CA ARG A 189 -9.40 2.21 3.75
C ARG A 189 -10.00 1.21 4.72
N SER A 190 -10.06 -0.07 4.38
CA SER A 190 -10.46 -1.14 5.28
C SER A 190 -9.35 -1.47 6.30
N ARG A 191 -9.70 -2.25 7.31
CA ARG A 191 -8.75 -2.81 8.29
C ARG A 191 -8.61 -4.32 8.04
N PRO A 192 -7.60 -4.79 7.29
CA PRO A 192 -7.45 -6.19 6.94
C PRO A 192 -7.48 -7.15 8.13
N GLY A 193 -6.86 -6.75 9.24
CA GLY A 193 -6.84 -7.55 10.47
C GLY A 193 -8.15 -7.56 11.27
N GLN A 194 -9.20 -6.86 10.84
CA GLN A 194 -10.51 -6.82 11.49
C GLN A 194 -11.62 -7.37 10.61
N VAL A 195 -11.63 -6.99 9.32
CA VAL A 195 -12.69 -7.36 8.36
C VAL A 195 -12.26 -8.43 7.35
N GLY A 196 -10.98 -8.78 7.32
CA GLY A 196 -10.46 -9.79 6.40
C GLY A 196 -10.38 -9.36 4.94
N ARG A 197 -10.40 -8.05 4.66
CA ARG A 197 -10.39 -7.49 3.30
C ARG A 197 -9.43 -6.31 3.21
N ALA A 198 -8.87 -6.07 2.01
CA ALA A 198 -8.04 -4.93 1.67
C ALA A 198 -8.77 -4.10 0.60
N ASP A 199 -9.79 -3.36 1.01
CA ASP A 199 -10.61 -2.56 0.13
C ASP A 199 -10.25 -1.08 0.29
N GLY A 200 -10.37 -0.32 -0.81
CA GLY A 200 -10.01 1.10 -0.82
C GLY A 200 -10.44 1.82 -2.08
N TYR A 201 -9.70 2.85 -2.47
CA TYR A 201 -9.95 3.62 -3.68
C TYR A 201 -8.65 3.97 -4.40
N ILE A 202 -8.77 4.29 -5.70
CA ILE A 202 -7.67 4.77 -6.55
C ILE A 202 -7.40 6.23 -6.18
N LEU A 203 -6.12 6.59 -6.12
CA LEU A 203 -5.70 7.97 -5.89
C LEU A 203 -5.85 8.79 -7.16
N GLU A 204 -6.42 9.99 -7.03
CA GLU A 204 -6.68 10.92 -8.12
C GLU A 204 -6.31 12.35 -7.73
N GLY A 205 -6.04 13.20 -8.72
CA GLY A 205 -5.81 14.63 -8.55
C GLY A 205 -4.69 14.95 -7.56
N LYS A 206 -4.92 15.86 -6.63
CA LYS A 206 -3.93 16.34 -5.64
C LYS A 206 -3.40 15.25 -4.71
N GLU A 207 -4.21 14.24 -4.37
CA GLU A 207 -3.74 13.11 -3.57
C GLU A 207 -2.70 12.30 -4.35
N LEU A 208 -2.94 12.06 -5.62
CA LEU A 208 -2.01 11.36 -6.50
C LEU A 208 -0.70 12.13 -6.65
N GLU A 209 -0.77 13.42 -6.94
CA GLU A 209 0.39 14.31 -7.07
C GLU A 209 1.27 14.29 -5.82
N PHE A 210 0.66 14.40 -4.64
CA PHE A 210 1.37 14.36 -3.36
C PHE A 210 2.14 13.05 -3.16
N TYR A 211 1.52 11.89 -3.38
CA TYR A 211 2.18 10.61 -3.14
C TYR A 211 3.20 10.23 -4.22
N THR A 212 3.00 10.66 -5.47
CA THR A 212 4.02 10.49 -6.52
C THR A 212 5.24 11.35 -6.25
N GLY A 213 5.06 12.59 -5.79
CA GLY A 213 6.16 13.46 -5.36
C GLY A 213 6.97 12.85 -4.21
N HIS A 214 6.31 12.31 -3.19
CA HIS A 214 6.97 11.60 -2.09
C HIS A 214 7.77 10.37 -2.53
N GLU A 215 7.29 9.61 -3.50
CA GLU A 215 8.02 8.46 -4.04
C GLU A 215 9.29 8.90 -4.77
N LEU A 216 9.21 9.95 -5.58
CA LEU A 216 10.37 10.51 -6.28
C LEU A 216 11.45 10.99 -5.30
N VAL A 217 11.07 11.72 -4.25
CA VAL A 217 12.01 12.16 -3.20
C VAL A 217 12.65 10.96 -2.48
N SER A 218 11.87 9.95 -2.14
CA SER A 218 12.38 8.72 -1.50
C SER A 218 13.36 7.97 -2.41
N LEU A 219 13.10 7.88 -3.70
CA LEU A 219 13.98 7.26 -4.69
C LEU A 219 15.27 8.05 -4.87
N LEU A 220 15.21 9.38 -4.89
CA LEU A 220 16.37 10.25 -4.95
C LEU A 220 17.24 10.10 -3.72
N ASN A 221 16.67 10.13 -2.52
CA ASN A 221 17.40 9.93 -1.27
C ASN A 221 18.07 8.55 -1.21
N ASN A 222 17.40 7.50 -1.66
CA ASN A 222 17.98 6.16 -1.72
C ASN A 222 19.14 6.08 -2.74
N LYS A 223 19.04 6.75 -3.88
CA LYS A 223 20.14 6.83 -4.86
C LYS A 223 21.34 7.60 -4.29
N ILE A 224 21.10 8.72 -3.61
CA ILE A 224 22.15 9.50 -2.95
C ILE A 224 22.84 8.66 -1.86
N LEU A 225 22.10 7.92 -1.03
CA LEU A 225 22.67 7.03 -0.03
C LEU A 225 23.53 5.91 -0.64
N ILE A 226 23.11 5.34 -1.76
CA ILE A 226 23.89 4.31 -2.48
C ILE A 226 25.17 4.91 -3.03
N VAL A 227 25.12 6.12 -3.61
CA VAL A 227 26.31 6.82 -4.13
C VAL A 227 27.27 7.16 -3.01
N VAL A 228 26.79 7.70 -1.88
CA VAL A 228 27.61 8.03 -0.70
C VAL A 228 28.18 6.77 -0.05
N GLY A 229 27.40 5.67 0.04
CA GLY A 229 27.87 4.39 0.54
C GLY A 229 28.96 3.75 -0.35
N ALA A 230 28.80 3.83 -1.67
CA ALA A 230 29.82 3.36 -2.62
C ALA A 230 31.10 4.21 -2.57
N TYR A 231 30.97 5.51 -2.29
CA TYR A 231 32.11 6.42 -2.11
C TYR A 231 32.94 6.10 -0.87
N SER A 232 32.32 5.61 0.19
CA SER A 232 33.02 5.16 1.40
C SER A 232 33.84 3.89 1.21
N ILE A 233 33.51 3.06 0.21
CA ILE A 233 34.15 1.76 -0.04
C ILE A 233 35.26 1.83 -1.10
N SER A 234 35.23 2.83 -2.02
CA SER A 234 36.21 2.95 -3.09
C SER A 234 36.65 4.39 -3.33
N LYS A 235 37.65 4.83 -2.59
CA LYS A 235 38.15 6.22 -2.59
C LYS A 235 38.78 6.74 -3.90
N GLU A 236 38.84 5.97 -5.00
CA GLU A 236 39.70 6.41 -6.12
C GLU A 236 39.23 6.23 -7.57
N ARG A 237 38.04 5.69 -7.90
CA ARG A 237 37.80 5.40 -9.34
C ARG A 237 36.44 5.64 -9.98
N VAL A 238 35.44 6.23 -9.36
CA VAL A 238 34.08 6.28 -9.97
C VAL A 238 33.58 7.68 -10.33
N PHE A 239 34.35 8.74 -10.06
CA PHE A 239 33.87 10.11 -10.20
C PHE A 239 33.87 10.68 -11.63
N TRP A 240 34.50 10.02 -12.60
CA TRP A 240 34.77 10.63 -13.93
C TRP A 240 33.94 10.08 -15.08
N GLU A 241 32.96 9.22 -14.87
CA GLU A 241 32.25 8.56 -15.98
C GLU A 241 30.76 8.90 -16.15
N ASN A 242 30.16 9.77 -15.36
CA ASN A 242 28.74 10.13 -15.54
C ASN A 242 28.50 11.64 -15.57
N PRO A 243 28.49 12.26 -16.76
CA PRO A 243 28.25 13.70 -16.94
C PRO A 243 26.81 14.14 -16.54
N GLU A 244 25.84 13.21 -16.46
CA GLU A 244 24.47 13.51 -16.03
C GLU A 244 24.37 13.82 -14.52
N LEU A 245 25.30 13.34 -13.71
CA LEU A 245 25.34 13.65 -12.26
C LEU A 245 25.89 15.03 -11.97
N GLU A 246 26.81 15.53 -12.81
CA GLU A 246 27.36 16.87 -12.70
C GLU A 246 26.32 17.95 -13.03
N ALA A 247 25.45 17.68 -14.02
CA ALA A 247 24.34 18.56 -14.38
C ALA A 247 23.27 18.69 -13.28
N LEU A 248 23.05 17.65 -12.49
CA LEU A 248 22.09 17.66 -11.37
C LEU A 248 22.61 18.41 -10.14
N LEU A 249 23.93 18.39 -9.89
CA LEU A 249 24.56 19.13 -8.80
C LEU A 249 24.74 20.61 -9.08
N THR A 250 24.91 21.00 -10.36
CA THR A 250 25.06 22.40 -10.77
C THR A 250 23.75 23.17 -10.84
N ASN A 251 22.62 22.50 -11.02
CA ASN A 251 21.30 23.13 -11.14
C ASN A 251 20.59 23.43 -9.79
N ASN A 252 21.09 22.93 -8.65
CA ASN A 252 20.54 23.23 -7.33
C ASN A 252 21.64 23.58 -6.30
N PRO A 253 22.25 24.78 -6.37
CA PRO A 253 23.36 25.16 -5.47
C PRO A 253 22.90 25.45 -4.04
N HIS A 254 21.61 25.48 -3.71
CA HIS A 254 21.08 25.82 -2.38
C HIS A 254 20.81 24.62 -1.45
N GLU A 255 20.98 23.39 -1.89
CA GLU A 255 20.75 22.18 -1.07
C GLU A 255 22.04 21.37 -0.79
N ALA A 256 23.20 21.87 -1.15
CA ALA A 256 24.47 21.28 -0.73
C ALA A 256 24.73 21.61 0.76
N TYR A 257 24.13 20.88 1.68
CA TYR A 257 24.61 20.86 3.07
C TYR A 257 25.98 20.19 3.10
N VAL A 258 27.01 21.02 3.10
CA VAL A 258 28.37 20.61 3.44
C VAL A 258 28.36 20.23 4.92
N PHE A 259 28.47 18.95 5.18
CA PHE A 259 28.70 18.44 6.55
C PHE A 259 30.14 18.83 6.93
N ASP A 260 30.28 19.85 7.72
CA ASP A 260 31.56 20.31 8.28
C ASP A 260 31.96 19.34 9.42
N GLU A 261 32.92 18.47 9.13
CA GLU A 261 33.44 17.46 10.08
C GLU A 261 34.11 18.06 11.33
N ASN A 262 34.24 19.39 11.42
CA ASN A 262 34.92 20.07 12.52
C ASN A 262 34.00 20.48 13.70
N LYS A 263 32.72 20.14 13.68
CA LYS A 263 31.78 20.44 14.79
C LYS A 263 31.38 19.24 15.65
N ALA A 264 31.98 18.08 15.46
CA ALA A 264 31.77 16.90 16.30
C ALA A 264 33.05 16.55 17.07
N ARG A 265 33.49 17.49 17.94
CA ARG A 265 34.39 17.23 19.08
C ARG A 265 33.86 17.93 20.29
#